data_f8cc35ccab60866e5dcde74500418413
#
_entry.id   f8cc35ccab60866e5dcde74500418413
#
_cell.length_a   1.000
_cell.length_b   1.000
_cell.length_c   1.000
_cell.angle_alpha   90.00
_cell.angle_beta   90.00
_cell.angle_gamma   90.00
#
_symmetry.space_group_name_H-M   'P 1'
#
loop_
_entity.id
_entity.type
_entity.pdbx_description
1 polymer ?
#
loop_
_entity_poly.entity_id
_entity_poly.type
_entity_poly.pdbx_seq_one_letter_code
_entity_poly.pdbx_strand_id
1 'polypeptide(L)'
;MKLQLRIGSTDSVLSVYSRLLECIDEGNVSPNAVEKGINGMLERVASLLQGNAAMRSGIDASSSNNLDPQKLALAVYDSTLRVFHPSTGSCPNDRLWFKTNLKYGQLLYETNEATKLQQVLFDLQTTQEYQSNNDTTTAATHSSSSTQSLEIFALQMQLYSRQKDSKKLRQVFNKAMVVRGGIPHPRTIATIQELGGKMVSGTFFSNLSFEETILFYSVL
;
A
#
# COMPACT_ATOMS: atom_id res chain seq x y z
N MET A 1 -11.57 -21.81 -6.37
CA MET A 1 -11.01 -20.78 -5.48
C MET A 1 -11.90 -20.38 -4.31
N LYS A 2 -13.17 -19.93 -4.51
CA LYS A 2 -14.10 -19.63 -3.39
C LYS A 2 -14.28 -20.80 -2.40
N LEU A 3 -14.36 -22.03 -2.90
CA LEU A 3 -14.49 -23.25 -2.10
C LEU A 3 -13.21 -23.58 -1.31
N GLN A 4 -12.04 -23.39 -1.90
CA GLN A 4 -10.75 -23.72 -1.27
C GLN A 4 -10.38 -22.78 -0.13
N LEU A 5 -10.74 -21.50 -0.24
CA LEU A 5 -10.63 -20.54 0.88
C LEU A 5 -11.52 -20.93 2.07
N ARG A 6 -12.61 -21.67 1.83
CA ARG A 6 -13.49 -22.22 2.89
C ARG A 6 -12.99 -23.52 3.50
N ILE A 7 -12.23 -24.31 2.75
CA ILE A 7 -11.74 -25.64 3.17
C ILE A 7 -10.44 -25.55 4.00
N GLY A 8 -9.79 -24.40 4.03
CA GLY A 8 -8.76 -24.12 5.03
C GLY A 8 -7.35 -24.66 4.75
N SER A 9 -6.99 -25.00 3.50
CA SER A 9 -5.63 -25.36 3.13
C SER A 9 -4.93 -24.21 2.39
N THR A 10 -3.92 -23.59 3.02
CA THR A 10 -3.09 -22.52 2.44
C THR A 10 -2.42 -22.96 1.15
N ASP A 11 -1.85 -24.15 1.14
CA ASP A 11 -1.08 -24.67 0.01
C ASP A 11 -1.95 -24.92 -1.23
N SER A 12 -3.17 -25.44 -1.02
CA SER A 12 -4.13 -25.62 -2.12
C SER A 12 -4.58 -24.29 -2.73
N VAL A 13 -4.75 -23.25 -1.91
CA VAL A 13 -5.13 -21.91 -2.41
C VAL A 13 -3.98 -21.31 -3.20
N LEU A 14 -2.76 -21.40 -2.70
CA LEU A 14 -1.56 -20.89 -3.37
C LEU A 14 -1.29 -21.63 -4.67
N SER A 15 -1.44 -22.97 -4.72
CA SER A 15 -1.24 -23.75 -5.96
C SER A 15 -2.23 -23.39 -7.05
N VAL A 16 -3.51 -23.17 -6.69
CA VAL A 16 -4.53 -22.73 -7.66
C VAL A 16 -4.28 -21.28 -8.08
N TYR A 17 -3.80 -20.45 -7.17
CA TYR A 17 -3.47 -19.07 -7.51
C TYR A 17 -2.27 -18.98 -8.45
N SER A 18 -1.19 -19.76 -8.22
CA SER A 18 -0.05 -19.83 -9.13
C SER A 18 -0.46 -20.26 -10.53
N ARG A 19 -1.30 -21.31 -10.65
CA ARG A 19 -1.84 -21.75 -11.95
C ARG A 19 -2.68 -20.66 -12.64
N LEU A 20 -3.43 -19.87 -11.87
CA LEU A 20 -4.18 -18.73 -12.43
C LEU A 20 -3.22 -17.67 -12.97
N LEU A 21 -2.13 -17.38 -12.26
CA LEU A 21 -1.11 -16.44 -12.73
C LEU A 21 -0.39 -16.96 -13.98
N GLU A 22 -0.08 -18.25 -14.06
CA GLU A 22 0.47 -18.90 -15.26
C GLU A 22 -0.46 -18.77 -16.48
N CYS A 23 -1.77 -19.02 -16.31
CA CYS A 23 -2.75 -18.83 -17.38
C CYS A 23 -2.86 -17.37 -17.86
N ILE A 24 -2.60 -16.42 -16.98
CA ILE A 24 -2.56 -15.00 -17.33
C ILE A 24 -1.32 -14.69 -18.17
N ASP A 25 -0.19 -15.27 -17.81
CA ASP A 25 1.09 -15.13 -18.50
C ASP A 25 1.02 -15.67 -19.94
N GLU A 26 0.27 -16.75 -20.17
CA GLU A 26 0.01 -17.32 -21.50
C GLU A 26 -0.83 -16.40 -22.43
N GLY A 27 -1.30 -15.25 -21.96
CA GLY A 27 -2.00 -14.25 -22.75
C GLY A 27 -3.46 -14.61 -23.13
N ASN A 28 -4.03 -15.65 -22.54
CA ASN A 28 -5.38 -16.14 -22.86
C ASN A 28 -6.53 -15.31 -22.26
N VAL A 29 -6.21 -14.28 -21.45
CA VAL A 29 -7.20 -13.51 -20.68
C VAL A 29 -7.10 -12.02 -20.98
N SER A 30 -8.24 -11.34 -21.16
CA SER A 30 -8.23 -9.89 -21.38
C SER A 30 -7.68 -9.13 -20.17
N PRO A 31 -6.90 -8.03 -20.36
CA PRO A 31 -6.28 -7.26 -19.27
C PRO A 31 -7.28 -6.79 -18.20
N ASN A 32 -8.47 -6.37 -18.61
CA ASN A 32 -9.53 -5.93 -17.68
C ASN A 32 -10.06 -7.08 -16.82
N ALA A 33 -10.19 -8.28 -17.38
CA ALA A 33 -10.62 -9.45 -16.62
C ALA A 33 -9.54 -9.89 -15.62
N VAL A 34 -8.26 -9.77 -16.00
CA VAL A 34 -7.11 -10.00 -15.13
C VAL A 34 -7.15 -9.04 -13.94
N GLU A 35 -7.21 -7.73 -14.19
CA GLU A 35 -7.23 -6.72 -13.13
C GLU A 35 -8.40 -6.96 -12.17
N LYS A 36 -9.60 -7.22 -12.70
CA LYS A 36 -10.80 -7.52 -11.89
C LYS A 36 -10.65 -8.80 -11.07
N GLY A 37 -10.10 -9.84 -11.66
CA GLY A 37 -9.87 -11.13 -10.99
C GLY A 37 -8.87 -11.03 -9.84
N ILE A 38 -7.74 -10.37 -10.08
CA ILE A 38 -6.69 -10.14 -9.08
C ILE A 38 -7.21 -9.25 -7.95
N ASN A 39 -7.82 -8.12 -8.25
CA ASN A 39 -8.39 -7.24 -7.22
C ASN A 39 -9.43 -7.97 -6.37
N GLY A 40 -10.32 -8.76 -6.98
CA GLY A 40 -11.31 -9.55 -6.25
C GLY A 40 -10.69 -10.65 -5.37
N MET A 41 -9.52 -11.19 -5.75
CA MET A 41 -8.78 -12.14 -4.90
C MET A 41 -8.13 -11.41 -3.71
N LEU A 42 -7.44 -10.30 -3.96
CA LEU A 42 -6.80 -9.50 -2.91
C LEU A 42 -7.81 -8.98 -1.88
N GLU A 43 -8.99 -8.54 -2.31
CA GLU A 43 -10.07 -8.12 -1.42
C GLU A 43 -10.58 -9.26 -0.53
N ARG A 44 -10.69 -10.47 -1.06
CA ARG A 44 -11.08 -11.64 -0.25
C ARG A 44 -10.03 -12.01 0.77
N VAL A 45 -8.76 -11.98 0.38
CA VAL A 45 -7.65 -12.22 1.32
C VAL A 45 -7.64 -11.15 2.42
N ALA A 46 -7.83 -9.88 2.07
CA ALA A 46 -7.96 -8.80 3.04
C ALA A 46 -9.16 -8.99 3.98
N SER A 47 -10.31 -9.43 3.46
CA SER A 47 -11.50 -9.71 4.29
C SER A 47 -11.27 -10.87 5.26
N LEU A 48 -10.52 -11.90 4.88
CA LEU A 48 -10.12 -12.98 5.79
C LEU A 48 -9.24 -12.49 6.93
N LEU A 49 -8.34 -11.56 6.66
CA LEU A 49 -7.49 -10.93 7.69
C LEU A 49 -8.33 -10.14 8.69
N GLN A 50 -9.28 -9.34 8.20
CA GLN A 50 -10.18 -8.54 9.04
C GLN A 50 -11.15 -9.42 9.85
N GLY A 51 -11.71 -10.46 9.24
CA GLY A 51 -12.61 -11.40 9.91
C GLY A 51 -11.94 -12.15 11.06
N ASN A 52 -10.69 -12.58 10.86
CA ASN A 52 -9.93 -13.24 11.93
C ASN A 52 -9.47 -12.27 13.04
N ALA A 53 -9.23 -11.01 12.72
CA ALA A 53 -8.94 -9.99 13.74
C ALA A 53 -10.15 -9.73 14.65
N ALA A 54 -11.37 -9.73 14.12
CA ALA A 54 -12.59 -9.59 14.89
C ALA A 54 -12.89 -10.81 15.78
N MET A 55 -12.54 -12.02 15.33
CA MET A 55 -12.71 -13.25 16.12
C MET A 55 -11.64 -13.42 17.22
N ARG A 56 -10.46 -12.85 17.08
CA ARG A 56 -9.38 -12.91 18.09
C ARG A 56 -9.71 -12.13 19.36
N SER A 57 -10.70 -11.24 19.34
CA SER A 57 -11.12 -10.49 20.55
C SER A 57 -12.07 -11.25 21.48
N GLY A 58 -12.45 -12.47 21.17
CA GLY A 58 -13.34 -13.19 22.06
C GLY A 58 -13.70 -14.60 21.68
N ILE A 59 -12.81 -15.60 21.62
CA ILE A 59 -13.14 -17.02 21.85
C ILE A 59 -11.89 -17.89 21.61
N ASP A 60 -11.73 -18.89 22.48
CA ASP A 60 -10.72 -19.92 22.59
C ASP A 60 -10.11 -20.48 21.30
N ALA A 61 -8.78 -20.53 21.31
CA ALA A 61 -7.92 -21.13 20.30
C ALA A 61 -7.99 -22.68 20.35
N SER A 62 -9.05 -23.27 19.84
CA SER A 62 -9.16 -24.73 19.66
C SER A 62 -9.82 -25.15 18.35
N SER A 63 -9.47 -24.51 17.25
CA SER A 63 -9.74 -25.03 15.89
C SER A 63 -8.44 -25.01 15.11
N SER A 64 -7.85 -26.20 15.00
CA SER A 64 -6.63 -26.49 14.23
C SER A 64 -6.89 -26.43 12.71
N ASN A 65 -7.26 -25.27 12.19
CA ASN A 65 -7.17 -25.03 10.77
C ASN A 65 -5.82 -24.39 10.51
N ASN A 66 -4.92 -25.09 9.81
CA ASN A 66 -3.57 -24.68 9.42
C ASN A 66 -3.54 -23.47 8.46
N LEU A 67 -4.57 -22.64 8.45
CA LEU A 67 -4.66 -21.43 7.66
C LEU A 67 -4.11 -20.26 8.48
N ASP A 68 -2.84 -19.91 8.26
CA ASP A 68 -2.30 -18.63 8.72
C ASP A 68 -2.66 -17.55 7.68
N PRO A 69 -3.70 -16.71 7.93
CA PRO A 69 -4.18 -15.77 6.93
C PRO A 69 -3.16 -14.69 6.60
N GLN A 70 -2.25 -14.39 7.52
CA GLN A 70 -1.18 -13.43 7.27
C GLN A 70 -0.14 -14.00 6.30
N LYS A 71 0.31 -15.23 6.50
CA LYS A 71 1.24 -15.89 5.57
C LYS A 71 0.63 -16.07 4.19
N LEU A 72 -0.65 -16.46 4.13
CA LEU A 72 -1.37 -16.57 2.87
C LEU A 72 -1.42 -15.23 2.15
N ALA A 73 -1.77 -14.15 2.85
CA ALA A 73 -1.84 -12.82 2.27
C ALA A 73 -0.48 -12.39 1.71
N LEU A 74 0.57 -12.49 2.50
CA LEU A 74 1.93 -12.13 2.08
C LEU A 74 2.35 -12.92 0.82
N ALA A 75 2.11 -14.23 0.80
CA ALA A 75 2.46 -15.08 -0.35
C ALA A 75 1.65 -14.72 -1.62
N VAL A 76 0.37 -14.40 -1.48
CA VAL A 76 -0.48 -13.96 -2.61
C VAL A 76 0.01 -12.61 -3.15
N TYR A 77 0.32 -11.64 -2.28
CA TYR A 77 0.86 -10.35 -2.70
C TYR A 77 2.22 -10.51 -3.39
N ASP A 78 3.16 -11.25 -2.81
CA ASP A 78 4.48 -11.48 -3.40
C ASP A 78 4.41 -12.13 -4.78
N SER A 79 3.56 -13.16 -4.93
CA SER A 79 3.35 -13.83 -6.23
C SER A 79 2.76 -12.88 -7.27
N THR A 80 1.78 -12.06 -6.88
CA THR A 80 1.15 -11.07 -7.76
C THR A 80 2.16 -10.02 -8.22
N LEU A 81 2.93 -9.46 -7.28
CA LEU A 81 3.89 -8.40 -7.57
C LEU A 81 5.02 -8.88 -8.48
N ARG A 82 5.43 -10.15 -8.37
CA ARG A 82 6.44 -10.73 -9.24
C ARG A 82 5.96 -10.81 -10.70
N VAL A 83 4.71 -11.23 -10.94
CA VAL A 83 4.16 -11.38 -12.28
C VAL A 83 3.91 -10.04 -12.97
N PHE A 84 3.41 -9.05 -12.23
CA PHE A 84 3.03 -7.75 -12.79
C PHE A 84 4.09 -6.65 -12.65
N HIS A 85 5.32 -7.00 -12.28
CA HIS A 85 6.40 -6.02 -12.12
C HIS A 85 6.68 -5.30 -13.47
N PRO A 86 6.81 -3.94 -13.46
CA PRO A 86 6.97 -3.15 -14.69
C PRO A 86 8.16 -3.54 -15.56
N SER A 87 9.30 -3.88 -14.93
CA SER A 87 10.55 -4.14 -15.65
C SER A 87 10.90 -5.63 -15.77
N THR A 88 10.46 -6.46 -14.81
CA THR A 88 10.91 -7.86 -14.70
C THR A 88 9.76 -8.86 -14.73
N GLY A 89 8.52 -8.38 -14.68
CA GLY A 89 7.34 -9.22 -14.69
C GLY A 89 7.06 -9.82 -16.07
N SER A 90 6.48 -10.99 -16.09
CA SER A 90 6.06 -11.67 -17.32
C SER A 90 4.86 -11.00 -18.01
N CYS A 91 4.01 -10.34 -17.21
CA CYS A 91 2.86 -9.58 -17.69
C CYS A 91 2.83 -8.16 -17.07
N PRO A 92 3.69 -7.23 -17.52
CA PRO A 92 3.86 -5.93 -16.88
C PRO A 92 2.56 -5.11 -16.93
N ASN A 93 2.12 -4.62 -15.76
CA ASN A 93 0.97 -3.75 -15.61
C ASN A 93 1.22 -2.75 -14.48
N ASP A 94 1.69 -1.56 -14.83
CA ASP A 94 2.11 -0.51 -13.90
C ASP A 94 1.01 -0.12 -12.92
N ARG A 95 -0.21 0.04 -13.41
CA ARG A 95 -1.35 0.45 -12.58
C ARG A 95 -1.73 -0.62 -11.55
N LEU A 96 -1.78 -1.88 -11.97
CA LEU A 96 -2.10 -2.99 -11.09
C LEU A 96 -0.97 -3.20 -10.08
N TRP A 97 0.26 -3.17 -10.54
CA TRP A 97 1.46 -3.29 -9.69
C TRP A 97 1.49 -2.21 -8.62
N PHE A 98 1.30 -0.94 -9.01
CA PHE A 98 1.29 0.19 -8.07
C PHE A 98 0.20 0.03 -6.99
N LYS A 99 -1.04 -0.21 -7.40
CA LYS A 99 -2.16 -0.42 -6.46
C LYS A 99 -1.96 -1.61 -5.55
N THR A 100 -1.38 -2.71 -6.08
CA THR A 100 -1.09 -3.91 -5.30
C THR A 100 -0.01 -3.63 -4.27
N ASN A 101 1.07 -2.92 -4.63
CA ASN A 101 2.13 -2.50 -3.71
C ASN A 101 1.62 -1.59 -2.59
N LEU A 102 0.72 -0.65 -2.89
CA LEU A 102 0.11 0.18 -1.84
C LEU A 102 -0.71 -0.64 -0.84
N LYS A 103 -1.53 -1.57 -1.32
CA LYS A 103 -2.29 -2.48 -0.46
C LYS A 103 -1.36 -3.40 0.35
N TYR A 104 -0.30 -3.89 -0.29
CA TYR A 104 0.73 -4.69 0.38
C TYR A 104 1.46 -3.89 1.46
N GLY A 105 1.85 -2.66 1.15
CA GLY A 105 2.47 -1.77 2.13
C GLY A 105 1.54 -1.48 3.32
N GLN A 106 0.25 -1.34 3.09
CA GLN A 106 -0.71 -1.17 4.18
C GLN A 106 -0.81 -2.44 5.04
N LEU A 107 -0.81 -3.62 4.43
CA LEU A 107 -0.76 -4.89 5.15
C LEU A 107 0.52 -5.03 5.98
N LEU A 108 1.69 -4.70 5.40
CA LEU A 108 2.97 -4.72 6.11
C LEU A 108 3.01 -3.73 7.28
N TYR A 109 2.34 -2.58 7.13
CA TYR A 109 2.17 -1.64 8.23
C TYR A 109 1.33 -2.24 9.36
N GLU A 110 0.21 -2.91 9.05
CA GLU A 110 -0.66 -3.56 10.03
C GLU A 110 0.04 -4.74 10.74
N THR A 111 0.84 -5.52 10.00
CA THR A 111 1.61 -6.66 10.54
C THR A 111 2.91 -6.26 11.23
N ASN A 112 3.24 -4.96 11.25
CA ASN A 112 4.46 -4.41 11.86
C ASN A 112 5.78 -4.86 11.22
N GLU A 113 5.77 -5.22 9.94
CA GLU A 113 6.94 -5.61 9.13
C GLU A 113 7.65 -4.36 8.55
N ALA A 114 8.28 -3.57 9.43
CA ALA A 114 8.82 -2.25 9.08
C ALA A 114 9.92 -2.32 7.99
N THR A 115 10.78 -3.33 8.01
CA THR A 115 11.88 -3.49 7.05
C THR A 115 11.39 -3.75 5.63
N LYS A 116 10.44 -4.66 5.48
CA LYS A 116 9.82 -4.95 4.18
C LYS A 116 9.02 -3.75 3.67
N LEU A 117 8.31 -3.06 4.58
CA LEU A 117 7.58 -1.85 4.22
C LEU A 117 8.51 -0.76 3.69
N GLN A 118 9.68 -0.54 4.31
CA GLN A 118 10.67 0.41 3.80
C GLN A 118 11.14 0.06 2.39
N GLN A 119 11.36 -1.21 2.12
CA GLN A 119 11.78 -1.67 0.79
C GLN A 119 10.68 -1.43 -0.25
N VAL A 120 9.44 -1.82 0.04
CA VAL A 120 8.28 -1.58 -0.84
C VAL A 120 8.10 -0.09 -1.14
N LEU A 121 8.25 0.77 -0.14
CA LEU A 121 8.16 2.22 -0.31
C LEU A 121 9.29 2.79 -1.17
N PHE A 122 10.50 2.26 -1.03
CA PHE A 122 11.64 2.62 -1.86
C PHE A 122 11.41 2.21 -3.32
N ASP A 123 10.96 0.99 -3.57
CA ASP A 123 10.65 0.48 -4.91
C ASP A 123 9.54 1.30 -5.59
N LEU A 124 8.48 1.66 -4.84
CA LEU A 124 7.41 2.53 -5.33
C LEU A 124 7.92 3.92 -5.73
N GLN A 125 8.77 4.54 -4.91
CA GLN A 125 9.33 5.85 -5.21
C GLN A 125 10.25 5.81 -6.44
N THR A 126 11.14 4.83 -6.50
CA THR A 126 12.08 4.67 -7.63
C THR A 126 11.32 4.46 -8.94
N THR A 127 10.30 3.62 -8.93
CA THR A 127 9.49 3.37 -10.12
C THR A 127 8.73 4.64 -10.55
N GLN A 128 8.19 5.40 -9.60
CA GLN A 128 7.49 6.65 -9.89
C GLN A 128 8.42 7.74 -10.43
N GLU A 129 9.62 7.88 -9.89
CA GLU A 129 10.63 8.82 -10.38
C GLU A 129 11.05 8.45 -11.80
N TYR A 130 11.22 7.16 -12.08
CA TYR A 130 11.55 6.67 -13.43
C TYR A 130 10.44 6.98 -14.43
N GLN A 131 9.18 6.75 -14.09
CA GLN A 131 8.04 7.08 -14.94
C GLN A 131 7.90 8.58 -15.17
N SER A 132 8.06 9.40 -14.12
CA SER A 132 7.99 10.85 -14.20
C SER A 132 9.06 11.46 -15.14
N ASN A 133 10.24 10.86 -15.21
CA ASN A 133 11.33 11.33 -16.07
C ASN A 133 11.14 10.93 -17.54
N ASN A 134 10.39 9.87 -17.82
CA ASN A 134 10.16 9.36 -19.17
C ASN A 134 8.88 9.88 -19.83
N ASP A 135 7.91 10.37 -19.05
CA ASP A 135 6.64 10.89 -19.55
C ASP A 135 6.76 12.36 -19.94
N THR A 136 7.02 12.60 -21.23
CA THR A 136 6.93 13.94 -21.88
C THR A 136 5.49 14.32 -22.22
N THR A 137 4.46 13.60 -21.78
CA THR A 137 3.09 13.73 -22.28
C THR A 137 2.06 14.10 -21.19
N THR A 138 1.29 15.15 -21.50
CA THR A 138 -0.05 15.58 -21.04
C THR A 138 -0.32 15.78 -19.53
N ALA A 139 -1.07 16.87 -19.23
CA ALA A 139 -1.50 17.29 -17.88
C ALA A 139 -2.27 16.20 -17.08
N ALA A 140 -2.90 15.24 -17.76
CA ALA A 140 -3.63 14.15 -17.10
C ALA A 140 -2.71 13.11 -16.43
N THR A 141 -1.54 12.84 -17.01
CA THR A 141 -0.52 11.95 -16.42
C THR A 141 0.12 12.58 -15.18
N HIS A 142 0.33 13.89 -15.18
CA HIS A 142 0.85 14.60 -13.99
C HIS A 142 -0.11 14.55 -12.79
N SER A 143 -1.40 14.63 -13.01
CA SER A 143 -2.40 14.51 -11.93
C SER A 143 -2.42 13.11 -11.30
N SER A 144 -2.32 12.08 -12.11
CA SER A 144 -2.24 10.69 -11.65
C SER A 144 -0.97 10.44 -10.83
N SER A 145 0.18 10.88 -11.32
CA SER A 145 1.47 10.77 -10.63
C SER A 145 1.49 11.53 -9.30
N SER A 146 0.91 12.73 -9.26
CA SER A 146 0.79 13.52 -8.03
C SER A 146 -0.09 12.84 -6.98
N THR A 147 -1.20 12.22 -7.39
CA THR A 147 -2.06 11.44 -6.49
C THR A 147 -1.32 10.24 -5.91
N GLN A 148 -0.58 9.51 -6.74
CA GLN A 148 0.24 8.37 -6.33
C GLN A 148 1.33 8.79 -5.33
N SER A 149 2.00 9.93 -5.56
CA SER A 149 2.99 10.48 -4.63
C SER A 149 2.40 10.73 -3.24
N LEU A 150 1.20 11.32 -3.17
CA LEU A 150 0.53 11.59 -1.90
C LEU A 150 0.15 10.30 -1.16
N GLU A 151 -0.23 9.24 -1.87
CA GLU A 151 -0.52 7.94 -1.26
C GLU A 151 0.75 7.28 -0.68
N ILE A 152 1.88 7.35 -1.40
CA ILE A 152 3.18 6.90 -0.89
C ILE A 152 3.59 7.70 0.34
N PHE A 153 3.49 9.03 0.29
CA PHE A 153 3.88 9.88 1.41
C PHE A 153 3.02 9.64 2.66
N ALA A 154 1.73 9.42 2.51
CA ALA A 154 0.86 9.06 3.63
C ALA A 154 1.34 7.77 4.33
N LEU A 155 1.69 6.74 3.56
CA LEU A 155 2.17 5.48 4.10
C LEU A 155 3.57 5.61 4.73
N GLN A 156 4.46 6.42 4.15
CA GLN A 156 5.76 6.76 4.75
C GLN A 156 5.61 7.51 6.07
N MET A 157 4.71 8.48 6.13
CA MET A 157 4.43 9.22 7.35
C MET A 157 3.89 8.31 8.46
N GLN A 158 3.02 7.36 8.13
CA GLN A 158 2.54 6.34 9.08
C GLN A 158 3.70 5.51 9.64
N LEU A 159 4.62 5.06 8.77
CA LEU A 159 5.80 4.29 9.16
C LEU A 159 6.70 5.10 10.09
N TYR A 160 7.09 6.33 9.71
CA TYR A 160 7.99 7.16 10.51
C TYR A 160 7.35 7.64 11.81
N SER A 161 6.04 7.87 11.82
CA SER A 161 5.29 8.16 13.05
C SER A 161 5.36 6.99 14.04
N ARG A 162 5.22 5.75 13.57
CA ARG A 162 5.35 4.54 14.40
C ARG A 162 6.78 4.35 14.91
N GLN A 163 7.78 4.65 14.07
CA GLN A 163 9.20 4.60 14.43
C GLN A 163 9.64 5.76 15.33
N LYS A 164 8.77 6.76 15.54
CA LYS A 164 9.05 8.00 16.27
C LYS A 164 10.22 8.81 15.67
N ASP A 165 10.46 8.68 14.36
CA ASP A 165 11.48 9.44 13.64
C ASP A 165 10.90 10.77 13.15
N SER A 166 10.90 11.76 14.04
CA SER A 166 10.34 13.09 13.78
C SER A 166 11.05 13.82 12.64
N LYS A 167 12.36 13.57 12.43
CA LYS A 167 13.13 14.21 11.35
C LYS A 167 12.67 13.74 9.98
N LYS A 168 12.56 12.42 9.78
CA LYS A 168 12.09 11.86 8.52
C LYS A 168 10.60 12.16 8.30
N LEU A 169 9.79 12.11 9.35
CA LEU A 169 8.38 12.48 9.29
C LEU A 169 8.20 13.91 8.76
N ARG A 170 8.96 14.88 9.30
CA ARG A 170 8.93 16.28 8.86
C ARG A 170 9.37 16.43 7.40
N GLN A 171 10.42 15.73 6.99
CA GLN A 171 10.89 15.77 5.60
C GLN A 171 9.81 15.27 4.62
N VAL A 172 9.14 14.16 4.94
CA VAL A 172 8.09 13.60 4.09
C VAL A 172 6.86 14.50 4.09
N PHE A 173 6.47 15.05 5.23
CA PHE A 173 5.38 16.01 5.33
C PHE A 173 5.63 17.24 4.44
N ASN A 174 6.80 17.84 4.50
CA ASN A 174 7.16 18.98 3.64
C ASN A 174 7.11 18.61 2.16
N LYS A 175 7.56 17.42 1.78
CA LYS A 175 7.42 16.91 0.41
C LYS A 175 5.95 16.78 -0.01
N ALA A 176 5.10 16.24 0.86
CA ALA A 176 3.68 16.08 0.59
C ALA A 176 2.98 17.43 0.37
N MET A 177 3.35 18.47 1.13
CA MET A 177 2.76 19.82 1.02
C MET A 177 3.15 20.54 -0.28
N VAL A 178 4.25 20.18 -0.93
CA VAL A 178 4.68 20.75 -2.21
C VAL A 178 3.96 20.12 -3.40
N VAL A 179 3.42 18.91 -3.26
CA VAL A 179 2.73 18.21 -4.35
C VAL A 179 1.45 18.95 -4.72
N ARG A 180 1.35 19.37 -5.99
CA ARG A 180 0.19 20.08 -6.52
C ARG A 180 -0.51 19.25 -7.61
N GLY A 181 -1.82 19.46 -7.78
CA GLY A 181 -2.61 18.85 -8.86
C GLY A 181 -3.06 17.42 -8.61
N GLY A 182 -2.69 16.79 -7.50
CA GLY A 182 -3.19 15.47 -7.11
C GLY A 182 -4.54 15.58 -6.39
N ILE A 183 -5.46 14.65 -6.69
CA ILE A 183 -6.73 14.52 -5.97
C ILE A 183 -6.72 13.13 -5.28
N PRO A 184 -6.02 13.00 -4.15
CA PRO A 184 -5.96 11.72 -3.45
C PRO A 184 -7.29 11.43 -2.74
N HIS A 185 -7.46 10.16 -2.33
CA HIS A 185 -8.61 9.77 -1.54
C HIS A 185 -8.68 10.61 -0.24
N PRO A 186 -9.86 11.03 0.23
CA PRO A 186 -10.01 11.84 1.46
C PRO A 186 -9.31 11.25 2.69
N ARG A 187 -9.29 9.92 2.82
CA ARG A 187 -8.55 9.22 3.88
C ARG A 187 -7.04 9.50 3.83
N THR A 188 -6.46 9.58 2.64
CA THR A 188 -5.02 9.87 2.45
C THR A 188 -4.69 11.28 2.92
N ILE A 189 -5.52 12.26 2.55
CA ILE A 189 -5.37 13.65 3.01
C ILE A 189 -5.52 13.72 4.53
N ALA A 190 -6.57 13.10 5.08
CA ALA A 190 -6.81 13.07 6.52
C ALA A 190 -5.61 12.47 7.29
N THR A 191 -5.02 11.39 6.77
CA THR A 191 -3.82 10.79 7.38
C THR A 191 -2.63 11.74 7.37
N ILE A 192 -2.37 12.43 6.25
CA ILE A 192 -1.27 13.41 6.14
C ILE A 192 -1.48 14.56 7.12
N GLN A 193 -2.69 15.12 7.19
CA GLN A 193 -3.03 16.22 8.09
C GLN A 193 -2.97 15.81 9.56
N GLU A 194 -3.49 14.64 9.91
CA GLU A 194 -3.45 14.11 11.28
C GLU A 194 -2.01 13.93 11.77
N LEU A 195 -1.17 13.28 10.96
CA LEU A 195 0.22 13.02 11.33
C LEU A 195 1.07 14.31 11.30
N GLY A 196 0.79 15.22 10.38
CA GLY A 196 1.38 16.57 10.36
C GLY A 196 1.01 17.37 11.61
N GLY A 197 -0.26 17.38 11.99
CA GLY A 197 -0.74 18.04 13.21
C GLY A 197 -0.13 17.45 14.48
N LYS A 198 -0.04 16.12 14.59
CA LYS A 198 0.64 15.45 15.72
C LYS A 198 2.12 15.79 15.78
N MET A 199 2.79 15.90 14.64
CA MET A 199 4.20 16.30 14.57
C MET A 199 4.39 17.73 15.10
N VAL A 200 3.53 18.66 14.68
CA VAL A 200 3.60 20.07 15.12
C VAL A 200 3.29 20.19 16.60
N SER A 201 2.23 19.54 17.11
CA SER A 201 1.90 19.58 18.53
C SER A 201 2.95 18.92 19.42
N GLY A 202 3.61 17.86 18.97
CA GLY A 202 4.72 17.21 19.68
C GLY A 202 6.01 18.05 19.75
N THR A 203 6.24 18.89 18.76
CA THR A 203 7.39 19.82 18.74
C THR A 203 7.11 21.14 19.47
N PHE A 204 5.82 21.47 19.68
CA PHE A 204 5.40 22.71 20.35
C PHE A 204 5.89 22.82 21.80
N PHE A 205 6.05 21.68 22.47
CA PHE A 205 6.57 21.67 23.84
C PHE A 205 8.09 21.78 23.95
N SER A 206 8.82 21.74 22.84
CA SER A 206 10.29 21.73 22.91
C SER A 206 11.04 22.83 22.18
N ASN A 207 10.52 23.57 21.19
CA ASN A 207 11.22 24.71 20.54
C ASN A 207 10.57 25.13 19.20
N LEU A 208 9.42 25.78 19.19
CA LEU A 208 8.96 26.47 17.97
C LEU A 208 8.69 27.95 18.23
N SER A 209 9.24 28.79 17.34
CA SER A 209 8.88 30.20 17.27
C SER A 209 7.45 30.34 16.75
N PHE A 210 6.73 31.28 17.34
CA PHE A 210 5.30 31.55 17.07
C PHE A 210 4.96 31.81 15.60
N GLU A 211 5.93 32.18 14.78
CA GLU A 211 5.78 32.50 13.36
C GLU A 211 5.52 31.28 12.46
N GLU A 212 6.10 30.11 12.77
CA GLU A 212 5.88 28.89 11.96
C GLU A 212 4.47 28.31 12.13
N THR A 213 3.83 28.61 13.25
CA THR A 213 2.46 28.13 13.54
C THR A 213 1.41 28.86 12.72
N ILE A 214 1.59 30.17 12.50
CA ILE A 214 0.66 31.01 11.73
C ILE A 214 0.66 30.59 10.26
N LEU A 215 1.82 30.23 9.71
CA LEU A 215 1.95 29.72 8.35
C LEU A 215 1.21 28.39 8.16
N PHE A 216 1.19 27.53 9.17
CA PHE A 216 0.49 26.25 9.11
C PHE A 216 -1.04 26.39 9.07
N TYR A 217 -1.60 27.34 9.83
CA TYR A 217 -3.04 27.60 9.85
C TYR A 217 -3.55 28.45 8.69
N SER A 218 -2.67 29.17 7.99
CA SER A 218 -3.07 29.99 6.83
C SER A 218 -3.15 29.17 5.50
N VAL A 219 -2.68 27.93 5.49
CA VAL A 219 -2.68 27.02 4.32
C VAL A 219 -3.77 25.94 4.42
N LEU A 220 -4.45 25.84 5.57
CA LEU A 220 -5.66 25.01 5.77
C LEU A 220 -6.93 25.80 5.48
#